data_26b6096b7877c8bd721fd2e886be0add
#
_entry.id   26b6096b7877c8bd721fd2e886be0add
#
_cell.length_a   1.000
_cell.length_b   1.000
_cell.length_c   1.000
_cell.angle_alpha   90.00
_cell.angle_beta   90.00
_cell.angle_gamma   90.00
#
_symmetry.space_group_name_H-M   'P 1'
#
loop_
_entity.id
_entity.type
_entity.pdbx_description
1 polymer ?
#
loop_
_entity_poly.entity_id
_entity_poly.type
_entity_poly.pdbx_seq_one_letter_code
_entity_poly.pdbx_strand_id
1 'polypeptide(L)'
;ILILDEPTGYMDAESIRLTWDLLKKIKGEKSVIYVSNSLTEIENAHDRILVFHEGRILMDGHLDKLLKSTMDYHQFQIEFNSLDEKLYQQLKNIPTVVSPNRLDNIFHFYARTRTVFFDVIKVASEHMMVDLNVKKLGLRDLLDSEFAGKGLD
;
A
#
# COMPACT_ATOMS: atom_id res chain seq x y z
N ILE A 1 -30.82 -8.70 -2.56
CA ILE A 1 -29.51 -8.60 -1.89
C ILE A 1 -28.83 -9.96 -1.96
N LEU A 2 -27.61 -10.00 -2.36
CA LEU A 2 -26.76 -11.19 -2.36
C LEU A 2 -25.67 -11.00 -1.31
N ILE A 3 -25.48 -12.00 -0.44
CA ILE A 3 -24.45 -11.99 0.60
C ILE A 3 -23.53 -13.18 0.34
N LEU A 4 -22.25 -12.93 0.19
CA LEU A 4 -21.22 -13.92 -0.11
C LEU A 4 -20.11 -13.80 0.94
N ASP A 5 -19.84 -14.91 1.62
CA ASP A 5 -18.77 -15.00 2.62
C ASP A 5 -17.65 -15.90 2.10
N GLU A 6 -16.47 -15.34 1.90
CA GLU A 6 -15.27 -15.99 1.36
C GLU A 6 -15.53 -16.89 0.11
N PRO A 7 -16.33 -16.42 -0.88
CA PRO A 7 -16.86 -17.32 -1.92
C PRO A 7 -15.78 -17.88 -2.86
N THR A 8 -14.61 -17.24 -2.90
CA THR A 8 -13.48 -17.62 -3.78
C THR A 8 -12.39 -18.41 -3.08
N GLY A 9 -12.50 -18.63 -1.78
CA GLY A 9 -11.44 -19.18 -0.93
C GLY A 9 -10.87 -20.54 -1.34
N TYR A 10 -11.64 -21.31 -2.11
CA TYR A 10 -11.25 -22.65 -2.59
C TYR A 10 -11.31 -22.79 -4.12
N MET A 11 -11.37 -21.66 -4.85
CA MET A 11 -11.47 -21.66 -6.30
C MET A 11 -10.08 -21.49 -6.94
N ASP A 12 -9.92 -22.05 -8.14
CA ASP A 12 -8.79 -21.76 -9.01
C ASP A 12 -8.91 -20.36 -9.64
N ALA A 13 -7.84 -19.85 -10.23
CA ALA A 13 -7.76 -18.49 -10.77
C ALA A 13 -8.82 -18.23 -11.86
N GLU A 14 -9.17 -19.22 -12.67
CA GLU A 14 -10.17 -19.09 -13.73
C GLU A 14 -11.57 -18.97 -13.13
N SER A 15 -11.91 -19.82 -12.17
CA SER A 15 -13.18 -19.77 -11.43
C SER A 15 -13.36 -18.45 -10.67
N ILE A 16 -12.30 -17.92 -10.06
CA ILE A 16 -12.30 -16.60 -9.43
C ILE A 16 -12.65 -15.53 -10.46
N ARG A 17 -11.97 -15.54 -11.63
CA ARG A 17 -12.24 -14.56 -12.71
C ARG A 17 -13.69 -14.62 -13.19
N LEU A 18 -14.21 -15.82 -13.43
CA LEU A 18 -15.60 -16.02 -13.87
C LEU A 18 -16.61 -15.53 -12.81
N THR A 19 -16.32 -15.75 -11.53
CA THR A 19 -17.14 -15.25 -10.41
C THR A 19 -17.19 -13.72 -10.43
N TRP A 20 -16.05 -13.05 -10.57
CA TRP A 20 -16.00 -11.59 -10.67
C TRP A 20 -16.72 -11.05 -11.90
N ASP A 21 -16.60 -11.71 -13.06
CA ASP A 21 -17.30 -11.33 -14.28
C ASP A 21 -18.83 -11.46 -14.10
N LEU A 22 -19.29 -12.47 -13.38
CA LEU A 22 -20.71 -12.63 -13.03
C LEU A 22 -21.18 -11.52 -12.08
N LEU A 23 -20.41 -11.25 -11.01
CA LEU A 23 -20.75 -10.19 -10.06
C LEU A 23 -20.82 -8.82 -10.74
N LYS A 24 -19.92 -8.53 -11.68
CA LYS A 24 -19.98 -7.30 -12.48
C LYS A 24 -21.24 -7.20 -13.34
N LYS A 25 -21.74 -8.30 -13.89
CA LYS A 25 -22.96 -8.33 -14.70
C LYS A 25 -24.22 -8.03 -13.89
N ILE A 26 -24.28 -8.50 -12.63
CA ILE A 26 -25.46 -8.25 -11.77
C ILE A 26 -25.36 -6.91 -11.02
N LYS A 27 -24.22 -6.23 -11.12
CA LYS A 27 -24.01 -4.90 -10.54
C LYS A 27 -25.00 -3.91 -11.16
N GLY A 28 -25.71 -3.16 -10.30
CA GLY A 28 -26.76 -2.22 -10.73
C GLY A 28 -28.17 -2.81 -10.66
N GLU A 29 -28.33 -4.13 -10.77
CA GLU A 29 -29.61 -4.80 -10.56
C GLU A 29 -29.80 -5.26 -9.12
N LYS A 30 -28.70 -5.67 -8.47
CA LYS A 30 -28.70 -6.21 -7.11
C LYS A 30 -27.62 -5.57 -6.26
N SER A 31 -27.90 -5.42 -4.97
CA SER A 31 -26.88 -5.12 -3.98
C SER A 31 -26.13 -6.41 -3.64
N VAL A 32 -24.82 -6.37 -3.66
CA VAL A 32 -23.95 -7.49 -3.29
C VAL A 32 -23.11 -7.09 -2.08
N ILE A 33 -23.14 -7.90 -1.05
CA ILE A 33 -22.23 -7.83 0.09
C ILE A 33 -21.26 -9.00 -0.07
N TYR A 34 -19.99 -8.67 -0.24
CA TYR A 34 -18.94 -9.64 -0.47
C TYR A 34 -17.92 -9.53 0.66
N VAL A 35 -17.68 -10.62 1.38
CA VAL A 35 -16.68 -10.69 2.44
C VAL A 35 -15.49 -11.51 1.94
N SER A 36 -14.30 -10.97 2.08
CA SER A 36 -13.04 -11.64 1.71
C SER A 36 -11.88 -11.14 2.57
N ASN A 37 -10.91 -12.01 2.81
CA ASN A 37 -9.62 -11.68 3.38
C ASN A 37 -8.55 -11.41 2.29
N SER A 38 -8.89 -11.57 1.01
CA SER A 38 -8.00 -11.34 -0.12
C SER A 38 -8.00 -9.89 -0.54
N LEU A 39 -6.91 -9.16 -0.23
CA LEU A 39 -6.75 -7.75 -0.62
C LEU A 39 -6.80 -7.56 -2.14
N THR A 40 -6.27 -8.50 -2.92
CA THR A 40 -6.32 -8.45 -4.38
C THR A 40 -7.75 -8.47 -4.92
N GLU A 41 -8.64 -9.24 -4.30
CA GLU A 41 -10.05 -9.27 -4.67
C GLU A 41 -10.74 -7.95 -4.32
N ILE A 42 -10.46 -7.42 -3.13
CA ILE A 42 -11.02 -6.16 -2.65
C ILE A 42 -10.57 -5.00 -3.56
N GLU A 43 -9.31 -4.96 -3.96
CA GLU A 43 -8.80 -3.95 -4.89
C GLU A 43 -9.47 -4.00 -6.27
N ASN A 44 -9.96 -5.17 -6.69
CA ASN A 44 -10.70 -5.35 -7.94
C ASN A 44 -12.20 -5.00 -7.83
N ALA A 45 -12.74 -4.86 -6.63
CA ALA A 45 -14.18 -4.62 -6.42
C ALA A 45 -14.62 -3.22 -6.83
N HIS A 46 -13.78 -2.20 -6.75
CA HIS A 46 -14.02 -0.79 -7.14
C HIS A 46 -15.24 -0.09 -6.50
N ASP A 47 -15.77 -0.64 -5.41
CA ASP A 47 -16.93 -0.13 -4.73
C ASP A 47 -16.62 0.34 -3.30
N ARG A 48 -17.62 0.38 -2.45
CA ARG A 48 -17.47 0.71 -1.04
C ARG A 48 -16.87 -0.46 -0.30
N ILE A 49 -15.86 -0.19 0.49
CA ILE A 49 -15.13 -1.15 1.31
C ILE A 49 -15.36 -0.83 2.77
N LEU A 50 -15.62 -1.88 3.54
CA LEU A 50 -15.66 -1.85 5.00
C LEU A 50 -14.53 -2.76 5.50
N VAL A 51 -13.60 -2.21 6.26
CA VAL A 51 -12.54 -3.00 6.91
C VAL A 51 -12.88 -3.18 8.38
N PHE A 52 -12.94 -4.45 8.79
CA PHE A 52 -13.16 -4.83 10.18
C PHE A 52 -11.87 -5.26 10.84
N HIS A 53 -11.64 -4.79 12.04
CA HIS A 53 -10.55 -5.22 12.90
C HIS A 53 -11.01 -5.26 14.34
N GLU A 54 -10.76 -6.35 15.05
CA GLU A 54 -11.16 -6.56 16.45
C GLU A 54 -12.65 -6.23 16.74
N GLY A 55 -13.55 -6.60 15.82
CA GLY A 55 -14.99 -6.37 15.95
C GLY A 55 -15.43 -4.93 15.72
N ARG A 56 -14.57 -4.05 15.23
CA ARG A 56 -14.87 -2.64 14.92
C ARG A 56 -14.65 -2.37 13.44
N ILE A 57 -15.36 -1.37 12.91
CA ILE A 57 -15.08 -0.84 11.58
C ILE A 57 -13.85 0.07 11.70
N LEU A 58 -12.76 -0.34 11.09
CA LEU A 58 -11.52 0.43 11.00
C LEU A 58 -11.60 1.46 9.88
N MET A 59 -12.15 1.05 8.72
CA MET A 59 -12.26 1.91 7.54
C MET A 59 -13.60 1.68 6.85
N ASP A 60 -14.17 2.75 6.30
CA ASP A 60 -15.41 2.75 5.53
C ASP A 60 -15.34 3.78 4.40
N GLY A 61 -15.44 3.34 3.17
CA GLY A 61 -15.43 4.24 2.02
C GLY A 61 -15.24 3.56 0.67
N HIS A 62 -15.27 4.37 -0.38
CA HIS A 62 -14.87 3.92 -1.71
C HIS A 62 -13.35 3.76 -1.76
N LEU A 63 -12.87 2.70 -2.41
CA LEU A 63 -11.44 2.39 -2.52
C LEU A 63 -10.62 3.61 -2.98
N ASP A 64 -11.06 4.29 -4.03
CA ASP A 64 -10.38 5.49 -4.55
C ASP A 64 -10.26 6.63 -3.52
N LYS A 65 -11.26 6.76 -2.63
CA LYS A 65 -11.23 7.76 -1.56
C LYS A 65 -10.32 7.35 -0.42
N LEU A 66 -10.34 6.06 -0.06
CA LEU A 66 -9.48 5.50 0.97
C LEU A 66 -8.01 5.57 0.57
N LEU A 67 -7.71 5.29 -0.68
CA LEU A 67 -6.35 5.38 -1.21
C LEU A 67 -5.87 6.82 -1.46
N LYS A 68 -6.75 7.83 -1.47
CA LYS A 68 -6.33 9.22 -1.71
C LYS A 68 -5.31 9.72 -0.71
N SER A 69 -5.41 9.33 0.55
CA SER A 69 -4.43 9.69 1.58
C SER A 69 -3.04 9.07 1.33
N THR A 70 -3.00 7.93 0.64
CA THR A 70 -1.77 7.21 0.31
C THR A 70 -1.32 7.40 -1.14
N MET A 71 -2.22 7.85 -2.05
CA MET A 71 -1.93 7.95 -3.49
C MET A 71 -0.75 8.86 -3.83
N ASP A 72 -0.50 9.84 -2.97
CA ASP A 72 0.63 10.78 -3.13
C ASP A 72 1.94 10.22 -2.56
N TYR A 73 1.88 9.14 -1.77
CA TYR A 73 3.06 8.54 -1.17
C TYR A 73 3.61 7.40 -2.02
N HIS A 74 4.92 7.39 -2.11
CA HIS A 74 5.69 6.28 -2.65
C HIS A 74 6.62 5.76 -1.55
N GLN A 75 6.77 4.45 -1.49
CA GLN A 75 7.80 3.80 -0.70
C GLN A 75 9.07 3.71 -1.54
N PHE A 76 10.16 4.13 -0.96
CA PHE A 76 11.48 4.05 -1.55
C PHE A 76 12.35 3.11 -0.73
N GLN A 77 13.14 2.31 -1.41
CA GLN A 77 14.15 1.44 -0.83
C GLN A 77 15.44 1.66 -1.61
N ILE A 78 16.48 2.08 -0.95
CA ILE A 78 17.81 2.25 -1.55
C ILE A 78 18.76 1.32 -0.82
N GLU A 79 19.36 0.39 -1.55
CA GLU A 79 20.41 -0.47 -1.06
C GLU A 79 21.76 0.15 -1.36
N PHE A 80 22.61 0.21 -0.34
CA PHE A 80 24.00 0.70 -0.46
C PHE A 80 24.97 -0.45 -0.27
N ASN A 81 26.14 -0.33 -0.83
CA ASN A 81 27.25 -1.26 -0.51
C ASN A 81 27.60 -1.17 0.98
N SER A 82 27.51 0.04 1.56
CA SER A 82 27.63 0.29 2.99
C SER A 82 26.80 1.51 3.37
N LEU A 83 25.88 1.32 4.31
CA LEU A 83 25.08 2.40 4.90
C LEU A 83 25.60 2.65 6.30
N ASP A 84 26.58 3.54 6.45
CA ASP A 84 27.09 3.94 7.75
C ASP A 84 26.13 4.91 8.47
N GLU A 85 26.41 5.18 9.73
CA GLU A 85 25.57 6.05 10.55
C GLU A 85 25.55 7.49 10.03
N LYS A 86 26.66 7.98 9.48
CA LYS A 86 26.77 9.33 8.93
C LYS A 86 25.86 9.51 7.72
N LEU A 87 25.92 8.58 6.77
CA LEU A 87 25.05 8.58 5.59
C LEU A 87 23.58 8.44 5.99
N TYR A 88 23.27 7.51 6.92
CA TYR A 88 21.90 7.34 7.42
C TYR A 88 21.34 8.64 8.00
N GLN A 89 22.10 9.35 8.83
CA GLN A 89 21.67 10.62 9.42
C GLN A 89 21.52 11.73 8.37
N GLN A 90 22.36 11.77 7.35
CA GLN A 90 22.19 12.72 6.25
C GLN A 90 20.89 12.49 5.49
N LEU A 91 20.59 11.24 5.12
CA LEU A 91 19.38 10.85 4.42
C LEU A 91 18.12 11.07 5.27
N LYS A 92 18.16 10.67 6.54
CA LYS A 92 17.06 10.84 7.50
C LYS A 92 16.66 12.30 7.70
N ASN A 93 17.62 13.21 7.69
CA ASN A 93 17.39 14.63 7.96
C ASN A 93 16.90 15.41 6.73
N ILE A 94 16.71 14.77 5.57
CA ILE A 94 16.08 15.41 4.41
C ILE A 94 14.62 15.71 4.77
N PRO A 95 14.16 16.96 4.73
CA PRO A 95 12.85 17.37 5.29
C PRO A 95 11.63 16.66 4.68
N THR A 96 11.80 16.14 3.49
CA THR A 96 10.74 15.51 2.70
C THR A 96 10.71 13.99 2.84
N VAL A 97 11.67 13.41 3.58
CA VAL A 97 11.72 12.00 3.93
C VAL A 97 10.81 11.74 5.12
N VAL A 98 9.84 10.85 4.94
CA VAL A 98 8.85 10.47 5.95
C VAL A 98 9.13 9.06 6.44
N SER A 99 9.03 8.85 7.76
CA SER A 99 9.22 7.55 8.43
C SER A 99 10.48 6.80 7.96
N PRO A 100 11.67 7.44 8.01
CA PRO A 100 12.92 6.81 7.60
C PRO A 100 13.24 5.63 8.51
N ASN A 101 13.62 4.52 7.91
CA ASN A 101 14.06 3.31 8.61
C ASN A 101 15.30 2.74 7.94
N ARG A 102 16.13 2.05 8.72
CA ARG A 102 17.31 1.35 8.26
C ARG A 102 17.18 -0.13 8.57
N LEU A 103 17.41 -0.95 7.57
CA LEU A 103 17.55 -2.39 7.71
C LEU A 103 18.86 -2.81 7.03
N ASP A 104 19.87 -3.11 7.82
CA ASP A 104 21.24 -3.37 7.35
C ASP A 104 21.77 -2.23 6.45
N ASN A 105 22.00 -2.50 5.19
CA ASN A 105 22.47 -1.55 4.19
C ASN A 105 21.33 -0.93 3.36
N ILE A 106 20.07 -1.16 3.74
CA ILE A 106 18.90 -0.66 3.02
C ILE A 106 18.30 0.52 3.78
N PHE A 107 18.14 1.64 3.08
CA PHE A 107 17.42 2.82 3.55
C PHE A 107 15.98 2.80 3.02
N HIS A 108 15.02 2.69 3.92
CA HIS A 108 13.59 2.73 3.62
C HIS A 108 13.01 4.07 4.03
N PHE A 109 12.17 4.65 3.17
CA PHE A 109 11.43 5.86 3.50
C PHE A 109 10.19 6.00 2.63
N TYR A 110 9.32 6.92 3.03
CA TYR A 110 8.16 7.34 2.26
C TYR A 110 8.32 8.80 1.83
N ALA A 111 7.76 9.15 0.68
CA ALA A 111 7.75 10.53 0.20
C ALA A 111 6.50 10.82 -0.63
N ARG A 112 5.94 12.04 -0.49
CA ARG A 112 4.73 12.48 -1.20
C ARG A 112 4.94 12.77 -2.68
N THR A 113 6.13 13.16 -3.07
CA THR A 113 6.41 13.56 -4.45
C THR A 113 7.67 12.90 -4.97
N ARG A 114 7.71 12.69 -6.28
CA ARG A 114 8.92 12.21 -6.94
C ARG A 114 10.09 13.22 -6.86
N THR A 115 9.80 14.48 -6.55
CA THR A 115 10.84 15.52 -6.39
C THR A 115 11.76 15.23 -5.21
N VAL A 116 11.24 14.66 -4.13
CA VAL A 116 12.04 14.21 -2.97
C VAL A 116 13.12 13.22 -3.37
N PHE A 117 12.80 12.41 -4.38
CA PHE A 117 13.76 11.48 -4.93
C PHE A 117 15.06 12.17 -5.39
N PHE A 118 14.98 13.36 -5.98
CA PHE A 118 16.19 14.09 -6.42
C PHE A 118 17.04 14.54 -5.25
N ASP A 119 16.44 14.99 -4.14
CA ASP A 119 17.19 15.40 -2.95
C ASP A 119 17.89 14.20 -2.30
N VAL A 120 17.20 13.07 -2.21
CA VAL A 120 17.76 11.83 -1.68
C VAL A 120 18.85 11.29 -2.61
N ILE A 121 18.60 11.24 -3.93
CA ILE A 121 19.58 10.76 -4.91
C ILE A 121 20.82 11.64 -4.93
N LYS A 122 20.70 12.93 -4.76
CA LYS A 122 21.85 13.83 -4.70
C LYS A 122 22.81 13.43 -3.56
N VAL A 123 22.27 13.15 -2.38
CA VAL A 123 23.09 12.68 -1.24
C VAL A 123 23.57 11.24 -1.49
N ALA A 124 22.68 10.37 -1.97
CA ALA A 124 22.99 8.97 -2.20
C ALA A 124 24.01 8.74 -3.32
N SER A 125 24.05 9.60 -4.34
CA SER A 125 24.97 9.48 -5.50
C SER A 125 26.44 9.69 -5.14
N GLU A 126 26.74 10.28 -3.99
CA GLU A 126 28.10 10.40 -3.46
C GLU A 126 28.59 9.06 -2.85
N HIS A 127 27.69 8.07 -2.75
CA HIS A 127 27.93 6.75 -2.16
C HIS A 127 27.59 5.64 -3.18
N MET A 128 28.16 4.45 -2.97
CA MET A 128 27.89 3.31 -3.88
C MET A 128 26.51 2.74 -3.61
N MET A 129 25.51 3.17 -4.40
CA MET A 129 24.20 2.54 -4.46
C MET A 129 24.29 1.22 -5.24
N VAL A 130 23.63 0.18 -4.70
CA VAL A 130 23.57 -1.16 -5.30
C VAL A 130 22.25 -1.35 -6.03
N ASP A 131 21.14 -0.94 -5.39
CA ASP A 131 19.79 -1.07 -5.95
C ASP A 131 18.88 0.08 -5.49
N LEU A 132 17.85 0.30 -6.28
CA LEU A 132 16.78 1.27 -5.98
C LEU A 132 15.44 0.69 -6.38
N ASN A 133 14.56 0.56 -5.41
CA ASN A 133 13.18 0.14 -5.62
C ASN A 133 12.21 1.26 -5.23
N VAL A 134 11.21 1.51 -6.09
CA VAL A 134 10.16 2.50 -5.84
C VAL A 134 8.80 1.81 -6.04
N LYS A 135 8.02 1.77 -4.98
CA LYS A 135 6.69 1.16 -4.96
C LYS A 135 5.63 2.23 -4.67
N LYS A 136 4.57 2.27 -5.46
CA LYS A 136 3.37 3.01 -5.11
C LYS A 136 2.63 2.30 -3.99
N LEU A 137 2.17 3.04 -2.99
CA LEU A 137 1.41 2.47 -1.89
C LEU A 137 0.03 2.00 -2.37
N GLY A 138 -0.37 0.83 -1.90
CA GLY A 138 -1.68 0.23 -2.15
C GLY A 138 -2.50 0.08 -0.86
N LEU A 139 -3.61 -0.64 -0.98
CA LEU A 139 -4.51 -0.89 0.16
C LEU A 139 -3.81 -1.63 1.30
N ARG A 140 -2.93 -2.58 1.00
CA ARG A 140 -2.15 -3.31 2.01
C ARG A 140 -1.32 -2.35 2.87
N ASP A 141 -0.58 -1.46 2.22
CA ASP A 141 0.31 -0.53 2.90
C ASP A 141 -0.48 0.44 3.81
N LEU A 142 -1.69 0.84 3.35
CA LEU A 142 -2.62 1.65 4.14
C LEU A 142 -3.10 0.88 5.38
N LEU A 143 -3.53 -0.37 5.22
CA LEU A 143 -3.97 -1.21 6.33
C LEU A 143 -2.86 -1.47 7.33
N ASP A 144 -1.65 -1.79 6.87
CA ASP A 144 -0.50 -2.01 7.73
C ASP A 144 -0.16 -0.76 8.56
N SER A 145 -0.34 0.45 7.99
CA SER A 145 -0.14 1.71 8.71
C SER A 145 -1.22 1.96 9.77
N GLU A 146 -2.47 1.67 9.48
CA GLU A 146 -3.59 1.80 10.40
C GLU A 146 -3.50 0.79 11.54
N PHE A 147 -3.17 -0.49 11.25
CA PHE A 147 -2.96 -1.51 12.27
C PHE A 147 -1.78 -1.20 13.19
N ALA A 148 -0.74 -0.54 12.69
CA ALA A 148 0.40 -0.12 13.50
C ALA A 148 0.11 1.11 14.37
N GLY A 149 -1.06 1.73 14.27
CA GLY A 149 -1.41 2.99 14.93
C GLY A 149 -0.53 4.18 14.48
N LYS A 150 0.10 4.05 13.33
CA LYS A 150 0.92 5.09 12.69
C LYS A 150 0.16 5.59 11.47
N GLY A 151 -0.81 6.49 11.69
CA GLY A 151 -1.39 7.19 10.56
C GLY A 151 -0.28 7.82 9.71
N LEU A 152 -0.45 7.83 8.40
CA LEU A 152 0.45 8.48 7.45
C LEU A 152 0.22 10.02 7.41
N ASP A 153 -0.21 10.61 8.55
CA ASP A 153 -0.42 12.05 8.70
C ASP A 153 0.90 12.82 8.89
#